data_250427a699eff023fb73d364fb29e280
#
_entry.id   250427a699eff023fb73d364fb29e280
#
_cell.length_a   1.000
_cell.length_b   1.000
_cell.length_c   1.000
_cell.angle_alpha   90.00
_cell.angle_beta   90.00
_cell.angle_gamma   90.00
#
_symmetry.space_group_name_H-M   'P 1'
#
loop_
_entity.id
_entity.type
_entity.pdbx_description
1 polymer ?
#
loop_
_entity_poly.entity_id
_entity_poly.type
_entity_poly.pdbx_seq_one_letter_code
_entity_poly.pdbx_strand_id
1 'polypeptide(L)'
;MKEKRKPPHKTRFVAFVAASVDGRISLTKRTPPDWTSKEDWRFFQNSLSKVDAVVVGWNTYQAATVRLRKRNTFVLSDRLNGLRRRGSVTFVNPSSVDLAKLLSEYKSVAVLGGGMVYCTLLGNNLLDEIYITVEPLIFGRGKEMFVGCTRTTRLHLLSMRRLNRSGTLLLHYGII
;
A
#
# COMPACT_ATOMS: atom_id res chain seq x y z
N MET A 1 22.03 -15.61 13.08
CA MET A 1 21.64 -14.20 13.19
C MET A 1 20.23 -14.15 13.79
N LYS A 2 20.08 -13.69 15.05
CA LYS A 2 18.74 -13.61 15.69
C LYS A 2 17.92 -12.54 14.99
N GLU A 3 16.81 -12.93 14.35
CA GLU A 3 15.84 -12.00 13.78
C GLU A 3 15.32 -11.08 14.89
N LYS A 4 15.56 -9.78 14.75
CA LYS A 4 14.93 -8.79 15.64
C LYS A 4 13.44 -8.79 15.30
N ARG A 5 12.63 -9.43 16.13
CA ARG A 5 11.17 -9.31 16.05
C ARG A 5 10.80 -7.83 16.10
N LYS A 6 9.94 -7.42 15.18
CA LYS A 6 9.35 -6.08 15.12
C LYS A 6 8.70 -5.76 16.50
N PRO A 7 8.99 -4.61 17.13
CA PRO A 7 8.28 -4.23 18.33
C PRO A 7 6.77 -4.09 18.00
N PRO A 8 5.88 -4.60 18.85
CA PRO A 8 4.45 -4.51 18.61
C PRO A 8 4.02 -3.04 18.65
N HIS A 9 3.64 -2.46 17.52
CA HIS A 9 2.88 -1.21 17.49
C HIS A 9 1.37 -1.53 17.56
N LYS A 10 0.61 -0.63 18.17
CA LYS A 10 -0.83 -0.79 18.39
C LYS A 10 -1.63 -0.73 17.07
N THR A 11 -1.11 -0.03 16.06
CA THR A 11 -1.72 0.18 14.75
C THR A 11 -1.34 -0.96 13.80
N ARG A 12 -2.32 -1.58 13.15
CA ARG A 12 -2.09 -2.59 12.11
C ARG A 12 -2.01 -1.93 10.73
N PHE A 13 -0.88 -2.10 10.05
CA PHE A 13 -0.64 -1.59 8.70
C PHE A 13 -0.72 -2.72 7.68
N VAL A 14 -1.66 -2.61 6.75
CA VAL A 14 -1.90 -3.61 5.70
C VAL A 14 -1.77 -2.98 4.33
N ALA A 15 -0.82 -3.46 3.53
CA ALA A 15 -0.68 -3.03 2.15
C ALA A 15 -1.65 -3.78 1.22
N PHE A 16 -2.18 -3.06 0.24
CA PHE A 16 -2.98 -3.62 -0.84
C PHE A 16 -2.38 -3.20 -2.17
N VAL A 17 -2.07 -4.17 -3.02
CA VAL A 17 -1.47 -3.93 -4.33
C VAL A 17 -2.02 -4.92 -5.35
N ALA A 18 -2.37 -4.41 -6.53
CA ALA A 18 -2.60 -5.24 -7.71
C ALA A 18 -1.37 -5.13 -8.63
N ALA A 19 -0.91 -6.26 -9.13
CA ALA A 19 0.25 -6.35 -10.01
C ALA A 19 0.01 -7.31 -11.17
N SER A 20 0.67 -7.05 -12.28
CA SER A 20 0.83 -8.01 -13.36
C SER A 20 1.77 -9.15 -12.95
N VAL A 21 1.80 -10.25 -13.70
CA VAL A 21 2.71 -11.40 -13.45
C VAL A 21 4.18 -10.98 -13.42
N ASP A 22 4.56 -9.98 -14.23
CA ASP A 22 5.91 -9.40 -14.25
C ASP A 22 6.12 -8.27 -13.21
N GLY A 23 5.25 -8.18 -12.19
CA GLY A 23 5.43 -7.31 -11.02
C GLY A 23 5.19 -5.82 -11.26
N ARG A 24 4.43 -5.46 -12.29
CA ARG A 24 4.10 -4.06 -12.59
C ARG A 24 2.76 -3.66 -12.00
N ILE A 25 2.69 -2.46 -11.43
CA ILE A 25 1.48 -1.92 -10.79
C ILE A 25 0.78 -0.84 -11.63
N SER A 26 1.37 -0.42 -12.74
CA SER A 26 0.79 0.56 -13.66
C SER A 26 1.64 0.65 -14.94
N LEU A 27 0.99 0.83 -16.08
CA LEU A 27 1.67 1.05 -17.37
C LEU A 27 2.26 2.46 -17.49
N THR A 28 1.63 3.46 -16.88
CA THR A 28 2.05 4.87 -16.95
C THR A 28 1.97 5.55 -15.59
N LYS A 29 2.46 6.81 -15.51
CA LYS A 29 2.33 7.62 -14.28
C LYS A 29 0.89 8.02 -13.94
N ARG A 30 -0.04 7.96 -14.89
CA ARG A 30 -1.41 8.50 -14.78
C ARG A 30 -2.51 7.49 -15.09
N THR A 31 -2.18 6.25 -15.42
CA THR A 31 -3.18 5.21 -15.73
C THR A 31 -3.91 4.83 -14.44
N PRO A 32 -5.25 4.99 -14.36
CA PRO A 32 -6.04 4.39 -13.29
C PRO A 32 -5.87 2.87 -13.26
N PRO A 33 -6.11 2.19 -12.14
CA PRO A 33 -6.08 0.73 -12.07
C PRO A 33 -7.38 0.12 -12.64
N ASP A 34 -7.72 0.45 -13.90
CA ASP A 34 -8.87 -0.06 -14.64
C ASP A 34 -8.61 -1.41 -15.33
N TRP A 35 -7.39 -1.91 -15.21
CA TRP A 35 -6.92 -3.19 -15.75
C TRP A 35 -7.09 -4.37 -14.78
N THR A 36 -7.49 -4.12 -13.54
CA THR A 36 -7.72 -5.18 -12.56
C THR A 36 -9.12 -5.78 -12.70
N SER A 37 -9.28 -7.03 -12.27
CA SER A 37 -10.54 -7.74 -12.32
C SER A 37 -11.61 -7.12 -11.39
N LYS A 38 -12.90 -7.36 -11.72
CA LYS A 38 -14.02 -6.92 -10.85
C LYS A 38 -13.95 -7.57 -9.46
N GLU A 39 -13.42 -8.77 -9.38
CA GLU A 39 -13.24 -9.52 -8.14
C GLU A 39 -12.17 -8.88 -7.25
N ASP A 40 -11.03 -8.46 -7.84
CA ASP A 40 -10.02 -7.65 -7.14
C ASP A 40 -10.61 -6.36 -6.63
N TRP A 41 -11.32 -5.63 -7.48
CA TRP A 41 -11.95 -4.38 -7.09
C TRP A 41 -12.94 -4.53 -5.92
N ARG A 42 -13.78 -5.57 -5.93
CA ARG A 42 -14.70 -5.88 -4.82
C ARG A 42 -13.93 -6.21 -3.53
N PHE A 43 -12.91 -7.05 -3.62
CA PHE A 43 -12.05 -7.38 -2.48
C PHE A 43 -11.42 -6.10 -1.90
N PHE A 44 -10.83 -5.26 -2.75
CA PHE A 44 -10.20 -4.01 -2.35
C PHE A 44 -11.20 -3.06 -1.66
N GLN A 45 -12.38 -2.81 -2.24
CA GLN A 45 -13.39 -1.94 -1.63
C GLN A 45 -13.89 -2.48 -0.29
N ASN A 46 -14.14 -3.77 -0.18
CA ASN A 46 -14.53 -4.43 1.07
C ASN A 46 -13.42 -4.35 2.14
N SER A 47 -12.16 -4.40 1.73
CA SER A 47 -11.03 -4.24 2.65
C SER A 47 -10.91 -2.79 3.14
N LEU A 48 -11.07 -1.83 2.24
CA LEU A 48 -11.03 -0.41 2.59
C LEU A 48 -12.17 0.04 3.51
N SER A 49 -13.33 -0.61 3.46
CA SER A 49 -14.45 -0.27 4.37
C SER A 49 -14.17 -0.62 5.83
N LYS A 50 -13.16 -1.43 6.10
CA LYS A 50 -12.81 -1.96 7.43
C LYS A 50 -11.59 -1.27 8.07
N VAL A 51 -11.03 -0.26 7.43
CA VAL A 51 -9.85 0.47 7.95
C VAL A 51 -10.21 1.88 8.37
N ASP A 52 -9.48 2.39 9.37
CA ASP A 52 -9.72 3.71 9.95
C ASP A 52 -9.05 4.83 9.14
N ALA A 53 -7.91 4.54 8.52
CA ALA A 53 -7.15 5.49 7.73
C ALA A 53 -6.45 4.83 6.52
N VAL A 54 -5.99 5.67 5.60
CA VAL A 54 -5.23 5.21 4.43
C VAL A 54 -3.95 6.01 4.27
N VAL A 55 -2.87 5.34 3.81
CA VAL A 55 -1.59 5.95 3.44
C VAL A 55 -1.36 5.75 1.95
N VAL A 56 -1.08 6.83 1.23
CA VAL A 56 -0.85 6.83 -0.21
C VAL A 56 0.32 7.73 -0.59
N GLY A 57 0.92 7.49 -1.73
CA GLY A 57 1.86 8.43 -2.35
C GLY A 57 1.14 9.51 -3.16
N TRP A 58 1.84 10.60 -3.44
CA TRP A 58 1.32 11.75 -4.18
C TRP A 58 0.62 11.38 -5.50
N ASN A 59 1.25 10.55 -6.33
CA ASN A 59 0.66 10.16 -7.64
C ASN A 59 -0.62 9.33 -7.48
N THR A 60 -0.67 8.42 -6.49
CA THR A 60 -1.87 7.63 -6.18
C THR A 60 -2.99 8.53 -5.66
N TYR A 61 -2.65 9.50 -4.81
CA TYR A 61 -3.62 10.50 -4.35
C TYR A 61 -4.20 11.30 -5.50
N GLN A 62 -3.38 11.80 -6.44
CA GLN A 62 -3.87 12.54 -7.60
C GLN A 62 -4.85 11.74 -8.47
N ALA A 63 -4.57 10.44 -8.68
CA ALA A 63 -5.42 9.55 -9.47
C ALA A 63 -6.76 9.21 -8.79
N ALA A 64 -6.86 9.31 -7.45
CA ALA A 64 -8.04 8.89 -6.68
C ALA A 64 -8.55 9.95 -5.70
N THR A 65 -8.25 11.23 -5.93
CA THR A 65 -8.51 12.35 -5.00
C THR A 65 -9.94 12.39 -4.46
N VAL A 66 -10.95 12.24 -5.31
CA VAL A 66 -12.37 12.33 -4.91
C VAL A 66 -12.75 11.25 -3.90
N ARG A 67 -12.24 10.03 -4.09
CA ARG A 67 -12.52 8.90 -3.18
C ARG A 67 -11.74 9.02 -1.87
N LEU A 68 -10.50 9.45 -1.95
CA LEU A 68 -9.59 9.55 -0.82
C LEU A 68 -9.95 10.70 0.13
N ARG A 69 -10.50 11.82 -0.38
CA ARG A 69 -10.99 12.93 0.45
C ARG A 69 -12.16 12.58 1.39
N LYS A 70 -12.80 11.45 1.18
CA LYS A 70 -13.89 10.94 2.04
C LYS A 70 -13.38 10.10 3.22
N ARG A 71 -12.05 9.97 3.40
CA ARG A 71 -11.39 9.14 4.42
C ARG A 71 -10.28 9.91 5.12
N ASN A 72 -9.86 9.46 6.29
CA ASN A 72 -8.62 9.91 6.91
C ASN A 72 -7.44 9.47 6.02
N THR A 73 -6.93 10.38 5.20
CA THR A 73 -5.92 10.08 4.18
C THR A 73 -4.61 10.78 4.49
N PHE A 74 -3.53 10.00 4.53
CA PHE A 74 -2.16 10.47 4.69
C PHE A 74 -1.43 10.32 3.35
N VAL A 75 -1.04 11.47 2.78
CA VAL A 75 -0.33 11.51 1.49
C VAL A 75 1.15 11.72 1.75
N LEU A 76 1.95 10.68 1.49
CA LEU A 76 3.40 10.78 1.62
C LEU A 76 3.99 11.54 0.43
N SER A 77 4.79 12.57 0.73
CA SER A 77 5.43 13.42 -0.27
C SER A 77 6.64 14.13 0.33
N ASP A 78 7.72 14.20 -0.44
CA ASP A 78 8.93 14.98 -0.17
C ASP A 78 8.81 16.47 -0.56
N ARG A 79 7.65 16.87 -1.14
CA ARG A 79 7.40 18.23 -1.65
C ARG A 79 7.09 19.26 -0.56
N LEU A 80 7.08 18.87 0.70
CA LEU A 80 6.85 19.73 1.87
C LEU A 80 7.78 19.33 3.01
N ASN A 81 8.00 20.24 3.95
CA ASN A 81 8.63 19.93 5.22
C ASN A 81 7.56 19.70 6.28
N GLY A 82 7.73 18.64 7.11
CA GLY A 82 6.78 18.29 8.16
C GLY A 82 5.46 17.75 7.64
N LEU A 83 4.36 18.30 8.16
CA LEU A 83 3.01 17.89 7.78
C LEU A 83 2.10 19.10 7.50
N ARG A 84 1.08 18.88 6.64
CA ARG A 84 0.07 19.89 6.31
C ARG A 84 -1.30 19.25 6.17
N ARG A 85 -2.25 19.61 7.02
CA ARG A 85 -3.63 19.10 6.98
C ARG A 85 -4.54 19.97 6.12
N ARG A 86 -5.42 19.32 5.34
CA ARG A 86 -6.51 19.95 4.57
C ARG A 86 -7.76 19.05 4.66
N GLY A 87 -8.66 19.39 5.58
CA GLY A 87 -9.85 18.56 5.89
C GLY A 87 -9.43 17.17 6.40
N SER A 88 -9.91 16.12 5.73
CA SER A 88 -9.58 14.73 6.03
C SER A 88 -8.24 14.25 5.45
N VAL A 89 -7.52 15.11 4.71
CA VAL A 89 -6.26 14.77 4.06
C VAL A 89 -5.10 15.45 4.78
N THR A 90 -4.10 14.65 5.16
CA THR A 90 -2.84 15.13 5.75
C THR A 90 -1.69 14.79 4.81
N PHE A 91 -1.00 15.79 4.30
CA PHE A 91 0.23 15.66 3.53
C PHE A 91 1.40 15.56 4.50
N VAL A 92 2.30 14.61 4.29
CA VAL A 92 3.36 14.27 5.24
C VAL A 92 4.68 14.04 4.50
N ASN A 93 5.74 14.68 4.98
CA ASN A 93 7.09 14.31 4.57
C ASN A 93 7.60 13.18 5.48
N PRO A 94 7.76 11.94 4.95
CA PRO A 94 8.16 10.80 5.77
C PRO A 94 9.60 10.87 6.29
N SER A 95 10.42 11.79 5.76
CA SER A 95 11.81 12.00 6.23
C SER A 95 11.90 12.91 7.45
N SER A 96 10.84 13.69 7.75
CA SER A 96 10.82 14.67 8.83
C SER A 96 9.74 14.43 9.88
N VAL A 97 8.89 13.42 9.68
CA VAL A 97 7.78 13.09 10.58
C VAL A 97 7.82 11.62 10.96
N ASP A 98 7.70 11.33 12.25
CA ASP A 98 7.54 9.97 12.76
C ASP A 98 6.14 9.44 12.39
N LEU A 99 6.11 8.57 11.39
CA LEU A 99 4.86 7.95 10.90
C LEU A 99 4.21 7.03 11.93
N ALA A 100 4.99 6.34 12.76
CA ALA A 100 4.47 5.47 13.80
C ALA A 100 3.67 6.28 14.82
N LYS A 101 4.24 7.40 15.29
CA LYS A 101 3.59 8.31 16.23
C LYS A 101 2.38 9.00 15.61
N LEU A 102 2.51 9.50 14.37
CA LEU A 102 1.43 10.19 13.66
C LEU A 102 0.19 9.31 13.47
N LEU A 103 0.38 8.01 13.20
CA LEU A 103 -0.69 7.07 12.88
C LEU A 103 -1.14 6.22 14.09
N SER A 104 -0.57 6.45 15.28
CA SER A 104 -0.84 5.63 16.49
C SER A 104 -2.28 5.72 17.02
N GLU A 105 -3.04 6.74 16.63
CA GLU A 105 -4.45 6.90 17.01
C GLU A 105 -5.38 5.95 16.24
N TYR A 106 -4.95 5.40 15.10
CA TYR A 106 -5.73 4.50 14.26
C TYR A 106 -5.42 3.04 14.62
N LYS A 107 -6.46 2.20 14.69
CA LYS A 107 -6.29 0.75 14.93
C LYS A 107 -5.82 0.03 13.67
N SER A 108 -6.27 0.50 12.50
CA SER A 108 -6.01 -0.13 11.20
C SER A 108 -5.77 0.92 10.11
N VAL A 109 -4.69 0.73 9.35
CA VAL A 109 -4.27 1.61 8.28
C VAL A 109 -4.03 0.81 7.01
N ALA A 110 -4.73 1.16 5.92
CA ALA A 110 -4.45 0.60 4.60
C ALA A 110 -3.33 1.39 3.91
N VAL A 111 -2.35 0.68 3.37
CA VAL A 111 -1.26 1.25 2.58
C VAL A 111 -1.54 0.97 1.10
N LEU A 112 -1.84 2.01 0.32
CA LEU A 112 -2.34 1.88 -1.05
C LEU A 112 -1.29 2.20 -2.13
N GLY A 113 -0.05 2.37 -1.71
CA GLY A 113 1.07 2.56 -2.63
C GLY A 113 1.23 4.03 -3.11
N GLY A 114 2.01 4.33 -4.16
CA GLY A 114 2.82 3.42 -5.02
C GLY A 114 4.04 2.80 -4.37
N GLY A 115 4.90 2.23 -5.24
CA GLY A 115 6.02 1.40 -4.84
C GLY A 115 6.97 2.00 -3.80
N MET A 116 7.25 3.29 -3.85
CA MET A 116 8.06 3.99 -2.83
C MET A 116 7.37 4.00 -1.46
N VAL A 117 6.04 4.10 -1.39
CA VAL A 117 5.30 4.12 -0.12
C VAL A 117 5.42 2.78 0.59
N TYR A 118 5.30 1.66 -0.14
CA TYR A 118 5.51 0.34 0.45
C TYR A 118 6.92 0.21 1.04
N CYS A 119 7.95 0.63 0.29
CA CYS A 119 9.34 0.58 0.76
C CYS A 119 9.60 1.54 1.93
N THR A 120 8.96 2.71 1.97
CA THR A 120 9.03 3.64 3.11
C THR A 120 8.48 2.98 4.37
N LEU A 121 7.30 2.34 4.31
CA LEU A 121 6.70 1.68 5.48
C LEU A 121 7.50 0.45 5.91
N LEU A 122 8.02 -0.34 4.95
CA LEU A 122 8.93 -1.46 5.22
C LEU A 122 10.22 -0.98 5.91
N GLY A 123 10.83 0.08 5.40
CA GLY A 123 12.04 0.67 5.98
C GLY A 123 11.86 1.16 7.42
N ASN A 124 10.67 1.66 7.75
CA ASN A 124 10.31 2.08 9.11
C ASN A 124 9.75 0.94 9.99
N ASN A 125 9.77 -0.31 9.54
CA ASN A 125 9.20 -1.48 10.22
C ASN A 125 7.71 -1.33 10.59
N LEU A 126 6.96 -0.58 9.80
CA LEU A 126 5.54 -0.33 10.08
C LEU A 126 4.62 -1.32 9.36
N LEU A 127 5.00 -1.83 8.19
CA LEU A 127 4.12 -2.74 7.43
C LEU A 127 4.05 -4.11 8.12
N ASP A 128 2.83 -4.57 8.42
CA ASP A 128 2.56 -5.87 9.07
C ASP A 128 2.22 -6.95 8.06
N GLU A 129 1.37 -6.60 7.09
CA GLU A 129 0.81 -7.53 6.12
C GLU A 129 0.72 -6.90 4.74
N ILE A 130 0.73 -7.75 3.71
CA ILE A 130 0.49 -7.32 2.34
C ILE A 130 -0.45 -8.29 1.62
N TYR A 131 -1.47 -7.74 0.99
CA TYR A 131 -2.27 -8.41 -0.02
C TYR A 131 -1.76 -8.04 -1.41
N ILE A 132 -1.40 -9.06 -2.19
CA ILE A 132 -0.96 -8.91 -3.57
C ILE A 132 -1.97 -9.61 -4.47
N THR A 133 -2.71 -8.85 -5.26
CA THR A 133 -3.51 -9.43 -6.35
C THR A 133 -2.64 -9.55 -7.58
N VAL A 134 -2.42 -10.75 -8.05
CA VAL A 134 -1.69 -11.02 -9.30
C VAL A 134 -2.72 -11.23 -10.41
N GLU A 135 -2.79 -10.28 -11.31
CA GLU A 135 -3.61 -10.38 -12.51
C GLU A 135 -2.86 -11.16 -13.61
N PRO A 136 -3.53 -12.01 -14.40
CA PRO A 136 -2.90 -12.84 -15.44
C PRO A 136 -2.52 -12.02 -16.68
N LEU A 137 -1.69 -11.00 -16.48
CA LEU A 137 -1.22 -10.03 -17.48
C LEU A 137 0.29 -9.88 -17.39
N ILE A 138 0.94 -9.63 -18.51
CA ILE A 138 2.34 -9.22 -18.61
C ILE A 138 2.37 -7.84 -19.25
N PHE A 139 2.96 -6.86 -18.58
CA PHE A 139 3.06 -5.50 -19.07
C PHE A 139 4.37 -5.25 -19.84
N GLY A 140 5.44 -5.97 -19.52
CA GLY A 140 6.77 -5.80 -20.12
C GLY A 140 7.46 -4.48 -19.75
N ARG A 141 6.68 -3.46 -19.41
CA ARG A 141 7.13 -2.13 -18.98
C ARG A 141 6.16 -1.55 -17.96
N GLY A 142 6.52 -0.44 -17.31
CA GLY A 142 5.66 0.23 -16.34
C GLY A 142 6.31 0.38 -14.99
N LYS A 143 5.53 0.74 -13.98
CA LYS A 143 6.02 0.94 -12.61
C LYS A 143 6.15 -0.36 -11.87
N GLU A 144 7.25 -0.50 -11.16
CA GLU A 144 7.50 -1.63 -10.26
C GLU A 144 6.65 -1.55 -9.00
N MET A 145 6.33 -2.73 -8.46
CA MET A 145 5.58 -2.88 -7.22
C MET A 145 6.35 -2.31 -6.02
N PHE A 146 7.66 -2.51 -5.97
CA PHE A 146 8.54 -2.01 -4.92
C PHE A 146 9.66 -1.17 -5.54
N VAL A 147 9.83 0.07 -5.07
CA VAL A 147 10.85 1.00 -5.57
C VAL A 147 11.56 1.65 -4.38
N GLY A 148 12.89 1.55 -4.36
CA GLY A 148 13.72 2.17 -3.31
C GLY A 148 13.77 1.40 -2.00
N CYS A 149 13.43 0.12 -1.99
CA CYS A 149 13.65 -0.73 -0.82
C CYS A 149 15.15 -0.97 -0.65
N THR A 150 15.66 -0.72 0.56
CA THR A 150 17.10 -0.75 0.88
C THR A 150 17.55 -2.07 1.50
N ARG A 151 16.62 -2.98 1.80
CA ARG A 151 16.91 -4.27 2.43
C ARG A 151 16.00 -5.36 1.90
N THR A 152 16.48 -6.60 1.96
CA THR A 152 15.66 -7.80 1.76
C THR A 152 14.69 -7.95 2.94
N THR A 153 13.41 -8.16 2.62
CA THR A 153 12.36 -8.42 3.60
C THR A 153 11.79 -9.81 3.36
N ARG A 154 11.73 -10.63 4.39
CA ARG A 154 11.12 -11.96 4.31
C ARG A 154 9.61 -11.86 4.54
N LEU A 155 8.89 -12.69 3.83
CA LEU A 155 7.43 -12.79 3.90
C LEU A 155 7.03 -14.20 4.31
N HIS A 156 5.95 -14.31 5.07
CA HIS A 156 5.30 -15.56 5.40
C HIS A 156 3.94 -15.63 4.73
N LEU A 157 3.71 -16.64 3.88
CA LEU A 157 2.41 -16.82 3.21
C LEU A 157 1.34 -17.22 4.23
N LEU A 158 0.35 -16.35 4.40
CA LEU A 158 -0.81 -16.57 5.28
C LEU A 158 -1.97 -17.24 4.54
N SER A 159 -2.24 -16.82 3.30
CA SER A 159 -3.26 -17.45 2.47
C SER A 159 -3.04 -17.15 0.98
N MET A 160 -3.60 -18.02 0.13
CA MET A 160 -3.68 -17.85 -1.31
C MET A 160 -5.08 -18.22 -1.79
N ARG A 161 -5.68 -17.40 -2.66
CA ARG A 161 -6.99 -17.65 -3.25
C ARG A 161 -7.01 -17.31 -4.72
N ARG A 162 -7.65 -18.14 -5.53
CA ARG A 162 -8.05 -17.79 -6.90
C ARG A 162 -9.33 -16.97 -6.84
N LEU A 163 -9.36 -15.77 -7.39
CA LEU A 163 -10.50 -14.86 -7.34
C LEU A 163 -11.52 -15.10 -8.45
N ASN A 164 -11.06 -15.53 -9.63
CA ASN A 164 -11.93 -15.74 -10.79
C ASN A 164 -11.43 -16.87 -11.70
N ARG A 165 -12.23 -17.23 -12.72
CA ARG A 165 -11.87 -18.27 -13.69
C ARG A 165 -10.71 -17.87 -14.60
N SER A 166 -10.48 -16.59 -14.83
CA SER A 166 -9.37 -16.07 -15.65
C SER A 166 -7.99 -16.26 -15.01
N GLY A 167 -7.93 -16.61 -13.72
CA GLY A 167 -6.68 -16.94 -13.06
C GLY A 167 -6.11 -15.80 -12.20
N THR A 168 -6.89 -14.77 -11.87
CA THR A 168 -6.50 -13.76 -10.87
C THR A 168 -6.27 -14.41 -9.52
N LEU A 169 -5.08 -14.22 -8.93
CA LEU A 169 -4.69 -14.76 -7.64
C LEU A 169 -4.61 -13.65 -6.60
N LEU A 170 -5.13 -13.92 -5.41
CA LEU A 170 -4.93 -13.08 -4.22
C LEU A 170 -4.00 -13.79 -3.26
N LEU A 171 -2.84 -13.19 -3.03
CA LEU A 171 -1.82 -13.66 -2.10
C LEU A 171 -1.85 -12.76 -0.87
N HIS A 172 -1.81 -13.36 0.32
CA HIS A 172 -1.75 -12.66 1.60
C HIS A 172 -0.51 -13.08 2.36
N TYR A 173 0.36 -12.13 2.66
CA TYR A 173 1.60 -12.37 3.37
C TYR A 173 1.68 -11.54 4.65
N GLY A 174 2.26 -12.13 5.70
CA GLY A 174 2.79 -11.42 6.85
C GLY A 174 4.25 -11.00 6.61
N ILE A 175 4.66 -9.87 7.18
CA ILE A 175 6.03 -9.38 7.14
C ILE A 175 6.79 -9.97 8.34
N ILE A 176 8.01 -10.52 8.11
CA ILE A 176 8.86 -11.12 9.13
C ILE A 176 10.03 -10.19 9.46
#